data_24835a2a728e48bf6e266738aea0e7e1
#
_entry.id   24835a2a728e48bf6e266738aea0e7e1
#
_cell.length_a   1.000
_cell.length_b   1.000
_cell.length_c   1.000
_cell.angle_alpha   90.00
_cell.angle_beta   90.00
_cell.angle_gamma   90.00
#
_symmetry.space_group_name_H-M   'P 1'
#
loop_
_entity.id
_entity.type
_entity.pdbx_description
1 polymer ?
#
loop_
_entity_poly.entity_id
_entity_poly.type
_entity_poly.pdbx_seq_one_letter_code
_entity_poly.pdbx_strand_id
1 'polypeptide(L)'
;MFWSNSTVFHAVSDRLTGPFKIRNSIGKGHNPEAFRLSDGRIVVYVIDGYYIADRVDDKVWTYGKFSFDPRDRKIIEGLSNLTFARRQDGSYLMVCRGGGVWISKDGLSPYKQLTDKRVYPDVEGRFEDPVVWRDDLQYHLIVNDWLGRIAFYQRSKDGVHWVTEQGEA
;
A
#
# COMPACT_ATOMS: atom_id res chain seq x y z
N MET A 1 0.07 -8.35 -13.14
CA MET A 1 0.21 -8.98 -11.80
C MET A 1 1.65 -8.91 -11.35
N PHE A 2 1.88 -8.62 -10.08
CA PHE A 2 3.20 -8.64 -9.45
C PHE A 2 3.14 -9.55 -8.21
N TRP A 3 4.20 -10.30 -7.96
CA TRP A 3 4.39 -11.12 -6.76
C TRP A 3 5.86 -11.25 -6.43
N SER A 4 6.21 -11.76 -5.26
CA SER A 4 7.59 -11.93 -4.84
C SER A 4 7.83 -13.21 -4.04
N ASN A 5 9.09 -13.66 -4.15
CA ASN A 5 9.76 -14.61 -3.24
C ASN A 5 11.20 -14.14 -3.02
N SER A 6 11.39 -12.91 -2.55
CA SER A 6 12.64 -12.13 -2.52
C SER A 6 13.01 -11.48 -3.86
N THR A 7 12.38 -11.86 -4.95
CA THR A 7 12.47 -11.22 -6.26
C THR A 7 11.06 -10.88 -6.72
N VAL A 8 10.86 -9.65 -7.16
CA VAL A 8 9.56 -9.19 -7.67
C VAL A 8 9.47 -9.55 -9.15
N PHE A 9 8.44 -10.31 -9.48
CA PHE A 9 8.12 -10.72 -10.83
C PHE A 9 6.94 -9.95 -11.39
N HIS A 10 7.01 -9.67 -12.67
CA HIS A 10 5.91 -9.14 -13.45
C HIS A 10 5.35 -10.23 -14.38
N ALA A 11 4.06 -10.47 -14.32
CA ALA A 11 3.36 -11.34 -15.24
C ALA A 11 2.17 -10.65 -15.89
N VAL A 12 1.86 -11.05 -17.09
CA VAL A 12 0.79 -10.51 -17.91
C VAL A 12 -0.17 -11.61 -18.36
N SER A 13 -1.42 -11.24 -18.59
CA SER A 13 -2.44 -12.08 -19.18
C SER A 13 -3.42 -11.21 -19.96
N ASP A 14 -3.99 -11.76 -21.01
CA ASP A 14 -5.07 -11.14 -21.79
C ASP A 14 -6.45 -11.28 -21.09
N ARG A 15 -6.51 -12.06 -20.01
CA ARG A 15 -7.73 -12.29 -19.20
C ARG A 15 -7.46 -12.09 -17.73
N LEU A 16 -8.46 -11.63 -16.99
CA LEU A 16 -8.37 -11.48 -15.53
C LEU A 16 -8.11 -12.82 -14.81
N THR A 17 -8.61 -13.89 -15.35
CA THR A 17 -8.46 -15.26 -14.81
C THR A 17 -7.19 -15.98 -15.28
N GLY A 18 -6.34 -15.32 -16.07
CA GLY A 18 -5.14 -15.94 -16.64
C GLY A 18 -5.38 -16.75 -17.91
N PRO A 19 -4.45 -17.61 -18.32
CA PRO A 19 -3.18 -17.88 -17.65
C PRO A 19 -2.23 -16.68 -17.67
N PHE A 20 -1.52 -16.46 -16.55
CA PHE A 20 -0.49 -15.42 -16.46
C PHE A 20 0.86 -15.96 -16.92
N LYS A 21 1.55 -15.19 -17.76
CA LYS A 21 2.91 -15.49 -18.24
C LYS A 21 3.89 -14.53 -17.60
N ILE A 22 4.98 -15.06 -17.03
CA ILE A 22 6.07 -14.25 -16.50
C ILE A 22 6.69 -13.49 -17.67
N ARG A 23 6.78 -12.17 -17.53
CA ARG A 23 7.40 -11.31 -18.52
C ARG A 23 8.84 -11.01 -18.17
N ASN A 24 9.09 -10.58 -16.93
CA ASN A 24 10.41 -10.28 -16.40
C ASN A 24 10.40 -10.26 -14.86
N SER A 25 11.59 -10.22 -14.29
CA SER A 25 11.80 -9.76 -12.92
C SER A 25 12.17 -8.28 -12.95
N ILE A 26 11.66 -7.51 -11.98
CA ILE A 26 11.93 -6.07 -11.90
C ILE A 26 12.97 -5.72 -10.83
N GLY A 27 13.20 -6.60 -9.86
CA GLY A 27 14.21 -6.42 -8.84
C GLY A 27 13.95 -7.23 -7.58
N LYS A 28 14.70 -6.95 -6.51
CA LYS A 28 14.53 -7.58 -5.21
C LYS A 28 13.45 -6.87 -4.40
N GLY A 29 12.71 -7.61 -3.59
CA GLY A 29 11.72 -7.04 -2.68
C GLY A 29 10.67 -8.06 -2.25
N HIS A 30 9.84 -7.63 -1.31
CA HIS A 30 8.72 -8.40 -0.78
C HIS A 30 7.44 -7.58 -0.81
N ASN A 31 6.30 -8.25 -0.79
CA ASN A 31 4.96 -7.67 -0.68
C ASN A 31 4.72 -6.54 -1.70
N PRO A 32 4.84 -6.83 -3.01
CA PRO A 32 4.70 -5.81 -4.03
C PRO A 32 3.25 -5.33 -4.13
N GLU A 33 3.09 -4.01 -4.15
CA GLU A 33 1.83 -3.37 -4.51
C GLU A 33 2.05 -2.41 -5.68
N ALA A 34 1.28 -2.57 -6.73
CA ALA A 34 1.40 -1.77 -7.93
C ALA A 34 0.37 -0.64 -7.96
N PHE A 35 0.83 0.54 -8.32
CA PHE A 35 0.01 1.72 -8.40
C PHE A 35 0.37 2.58 -9.62
N ARG A 36 -0.64 3.21 -10.24
CA ARG A 36 -0.42 4.16 -11.34
C ARG A 36 -0.39 5.58 -10.78
N LEU A 37 0.68 6.30 -11.04
CA LEU A 37 0.81 7.70 -10.68
C LEU A 37 -0.06 8.60 -11.59
N SER A 38 -0.30 9.83 -11.15
CA SER A 38 -1.09 10.81 -11.90
C SER A 38 -0.46 11.22 -13.24
N ASP A 39 0.87 11.12 -13.35
CA ASP A 39 1.62 11.36 -14.58
C ASP A 39 1.67 10.15 -15.53
N GLY A 40 1.02 9.03 -15.14
CA GLY A 40 0.89 7.83 -15.94
C GLY A 40 1.95 6.75 -15.67
N ARG A 41 3.03 7.08 -14.96
CA ARG A 41 4.07 6.11 -14.60
C ARG A 41 3.51 5.03 -13.67
N ILE A 42 4.15 3.87 -13.70
CA ILE A 42 3.79 2.73 -12.86
C ILE A 42 4.81 2.61 -11.74
N VAL A 43 4.33 2.50 -10.52
CA VAL A 43 5.15 2.23 -9.34
C VAL A 43 4.79 0.85 -8.79
N VAL A 44 5.79 0.09 -8.43
CA VAL A 44 5.65 -1.15 -7.66
C VAL A 44 6.36 -0.95 -6.33
N TYR A 45 5.58 -0.72 -5.30
CA TYR A 45 6.07 -0.58 -3.94
C TYR A 45 6.51 -1.93 -3.40
N VAL A 46 7.59 -1.92 -2.64
CA VAL A 46 8.13 -3.07 -1.93
C VAL A 46 8.53 -2.64 -0.52
N ILE A 47 8.95 -3.57 0.31
CA ILE A 47 9.55 -3.21 1.60
C ILE A 47 10.73 -2.27 1.35
N ASP A 48 10.75 -1.15 2.07
CA ASP A 48 11.81 -0.13 2.09
C ASP A 48 11.98 0.71 0.81
N GLY A 49 11.14 0.52 -0.20
CA GLY A 49 11.29 1.30 -1.43
C GLY A 49 10.26 1.01 -2.51
N TYR A 50 10.63 1.33 -3.73
CA TYR A 50 9.78 1.13 -4.90
C TYR A 50 10.60 0.94 -6.16
N TYR A 51 9.99 0.33 -7.15
CA TYR A 51 10.44 0.33 -8.54
C TYR A 51 9.49 1.18 -9.37
N ILE A 52 10.04 1.96 -10.30
CA ILE A 52 9.25 2.83 -11.16
C ILE A 52 9.66 2.65 -12.62
N ALA A 53 8.66 2.69 -13.51
CA ALA A 53 8.84 2.70 -14.94
C ALA A 53 7.80 3.62 -15.61
N ASP A 54 8.11 4.12 -16.80
CA ASP A 54 7.20 4.96 -17.56
C ASP A 54 5.98 4.14 -18.05
N ARG A 55 6.22 2.88 -18.37
CA ARG A 55 5.20 1.96 -18.87
C ARG A 55 5.28 0.62 -18.15
N VAL A 56 4.13 -0.05 -18.04
CA VAL A 56 4.03 -1.37 -17.41
C VAL A 56 4.82 -2.45 -18.17
N ASP A 57 5.08 -2.25 -19.44
CA ASP A 57 5.81 -3.17 -20.31
C ASP A 57 7.30 -2.86 -20.46
N ASP A 58 7.80 -1.86 -19.76
CA ASP A 58 9.22 -1.55 -19.74
C ASP A 58 10.04 -2.72 -19.17
N LYS A 59 11.22 -2.92 -19.76
CA LYS A 59 12.17 -3.97 -19.32
C LYS A 59 13.03 -3.50 -18.16
N VAL A 60 13.22 -2.21 -18.03
CA VAL A 60 14.07 -1.58 -17.01
C VAL A 60 13.20 -0.80 -16.06
N TRP A 61 13.39 -1.09 -14.77
CA TRP A 61 12.70 -0.42 -13.67
C TRP A 61 13.74 0.24 -12.78
N THR A 62 13.53 1.50 -12.47
CA THR A 62 14.43 2.26 -11.61
C THR A 62 14.02 2.07 -10.14
N TYR A 63 14.99 1.68 -9.30
CA TYR A 63 14.75 1.57 -7.86
C TYR A 63 14.90 2.92 -7.18
N GLY A 64 13.96 3.23 -6.26
CA GLY A 64 13.99 4.37 -5.36
C GLY A 64 13.73 3.95 -3.92
N LYS A 65 14.25 4.72 -2.97
CA LYS A 65 13.95 4.54 -1.54
C LYS A 65 12.85 5.50 -1.12
N PHE A 66 12.07 5.10 -0.11
CA PHE A 66 11.15 6.03 0.53
C PHE A 66 11.91 7.16 1.21
N SER A 67 11.36 8.37 1.07
CA SER A 67 11.78 9.54 1.81
C SER A 67 10.66 9.97 2.75
N PHE A 68 10.99 10.19 4.01
CA PHE A 68 10.06 10.61 5.06
C PHE A 68 10.42 12.01 5.53
N ASP A 69 9.42 12.76 6.00
CA ASP A 69 9.68 14.04 6.64
C ASP A 69 10.51 13.78 7.92
N PRO A 70 11.67 14.40 8.08
CA PRO A 70 12.54 14.15 9.23
C PRO A 70 11.93 14.57 10.58
N ARG A 71 10.84 15.34 10.56
CA ARG A 71 10.08 15.72 11.74
C ARG A 71 9.08 14.66 12.17
N ASP A 72 8.80 13.68 11.32
CA ASP A 72 7.87 12.62 11.62
C ASP A 72 8.40 11.76 12.76
N ARG A 73 7.54 11.45 13.69
CA ARG A 73 7.85 10.49 14.74
C ARG A 73 7.87 9.09 14.17
N LYS A 74 8.87 8.32 14.53
CA LYS A 74 8.92 6.92 14.21
C LYS A 74 7.90 6.18 15.07
N ILE A 75 6.66 6.07 14.62
CA ILE A 75 5.58 5.49 15.41
C ILE A 75 5.53 3.98 15.23
N ILE A 76 6.05 3.45 14.12
CA ILE A 76 5.63 2.14 13.70
C ILE A 76 6.79 1.28 13.27
N GLU A 77 6.78 0.07 13.80
CA GLU A 77 7.66 -1.00 13.42
C GLU A 77 7.50 -1.34 11.94
N GLY A 78 8.54 -1.09 11.16
CA GLY A 78 8.71 -1.61 9.81
C GLY A 78 7.70 -1.10 8.77
N LEU A 79 8.23 -0.62 7.68
CA LEU A 79 7.47 -0.28 6.48
C LEU A 79 7.29 -1.54 5.62
N SER A 80 6.43 -2.43 6.06
CA SER A 80 6.07 -3.63 5.30
C SER A 80 4.57 -3.68 5.03
N ASN A 81 4.17 -4.48 4.05
CA ASN A 81 2.78 -4.66 3.66
C ASN A 81 2.10 -3.30 3.47
N LEU A 82 2.67 -2.53 2.54
CA LEU A 82 2.19 -1.18 2.21
C LEU A 82 0.97 -1.27 1.31
N THR A 83 0.04 -0.36 1.51
CA THR A 83 -1.11 -0.19 0.63
C THR A 83 -1.40 1.28 0.41
N PHE A 84 -1.94 1.62 -0.76
CA PHE A 84 -2.03 3.00 -1.22
C PHE A 84 -3.41 3.33 -1.75
N ALA A 85 -3.88 4.53 -1.44
CA ALA A 85 -5.07 5.11 -2.04
C ALA A 85 -4.80 6.52 -2.55
N ARG A 86 -5.35 6.87 -3.71
CA ARG A 86 -5.32 8.25 -4.19
C ARG A 86 -6.36 9.07 -3.45
N ARG A 87 -5.94 10.23 -2.95
CA ARG A 87 -6.80 11.18 -2.26
C ARG A 87 -7.55 12.08 -3.25
N GLN A 88 -8.57 12.77 -2.76
CA GLN A 88 -9.38 13.66 -3.59
C GLN A 88 -8.58 14.85 -4.13
N ASP A 89 -7.60 15.33 -3.37
CA ASP A 89 -6.70 16.42 -3.76
C ASP A 89 -5.58 15.95 -4.72
N GLY A 90 -5.60 14.69 -5.14
CA GLY A 90 -4.61 14.08 -6.02
C GLY A 90 -3.35 13.58 -5.32
N SER A 91 -3.18 13.85 -4.04
CA SER A 91 -2.10 13.27 -3.22
C SER A 91 -2.36 11.78 -2.92
N TYR A 92 -1.42 11.13 -2.26
CA TYR A 92 -1.44 9.69 -2.00
C TYR A 92 -1.42 9.43 -0.50
N LEU A 93 -2.31 8.56 -0.06
CA LEU A 93 -2.34 8.01 1.29
C LEU A 93 -1.70 6.64 1.27
N MET A 94 -0.83 6.37 2.23
CA MET A 94 -0.18 5.08 2.45
C MET A 94 -0.54 4.57 3.85
N VAL A 95 -0.92 3.31 3.94
CA VAL A 95 -1.10 2.58 5.20
C VAL A 95 -0.11 1.43 5.23
N CYS A 96 0.46 1.13 6.38
CA CYS A 96 1.40 0.03 6.56
C CYS A 96 0.92 -0.99 7.59
N ARG A 97 1.57 -2.13 7.63
CA ARG A 97 1.33 -3.23 8.57
C ARG A 97 1.17 -2.77 10.03
N GLY A 98 1.98 -1.83 10.48
CA GLY A 98 1.91 -1.31 11.84
C GLY A 98 0.71 -0.41 12.12
N GLY A 99 -0.13 -0.12 11.12
CA GLY A 99 -1.28 0.77 11.24
C GLY A 99 -0.95 2.25 11.17
N GLY A 100 0.26 2.61 10.74
CA GLY A 100 0.60 3.98 10.45
C GLY A 100 0.04 4.47 9.14
N VAL A 101 -0.19 5.77 9.06
CA VAL A 101 -0.69 6.39 7.86
C VAL A 101 0.12 7.65 7.52
N TRP A 102 0.52 7.73 6.28
CA TRP A 102 1.28 8.84 5.71
C TRP A 102 0.63 9.37 4.45
N ILE A 103 1.00 10.57 4.09
CA ILE A 103 0.64 11.19 2.82
C ILE A 103 1.89 11.61 2.04
N SER A 104 1.80 11.53 0.72
CA SER A 104 2.77 12.08 -0.22
C SER A 104 2.05 12.83 -1.32
N LYS A 105 2.63 13.96 -1.77
CA LYS A 105 2.06 14.77 -2.83
C LYS A 105 2.02 14.03 -4.17
N ASP A 106 3.08 13.28 -4.47
CA ASP A 106 3.30 12.64 -5.77
C ASP A 106 3.36 11.10 -5.71
N GLY A 107 3.23 10.51 -4.51
CA GLY A 107 3.34 9.07 -4.28
C GLY A 107 4.78 8.58 -4.13
N LEU A 108 5.79 9.42 -4.32
CA LEU A 108 7.20 9.03 -4.32
C LEU A 108 8.01 9.65 -3.19
N SER A 109 7.68 10.88 -2.76
CA SER A 109 8.48 11.58 -1.75
C SER A 109 7.90 12.91 -1.30
N PRO A 110 8.42 13.50 -0.21
CA PRO A 110 8.62 12.77 1.02
C PRO A 110 7.26 12.38 1.60
N TYR A 111 7.20 11.27 2.29
CA TYR A 111 6.01 10.89 3.04
C TYR A 111 5.98 11.65 4.36
N LYS A 112 4.82 12.25 4.66
CA LYS A 112 4.55 12.94 5.90
C LYS A 112 3.52 12.14 6.68
N GLN A 113 3.81 11.87 7.95
CA GLN A 113 2.87 11.18 8.83
C GLN A 113 1.61 12.02 9.03
N LEU A 114 0.45 11.38 8.89
CA LEU A 114 -0.84 12.06 8.94
C LEU A 114 -1.41 12.08 10.37
N THR A 115 -1.12 11.05 11.16
CA THR A 115 -1.54 10.94 12.57
C THR A 115 -0.51 10.16 13.37
N ASP A 116 -0.45 10.39 14.67
CA ASP A 116 0.38 9.64 15.62
C ASP A 116 -0.34 8.43 16.22
N LYS A 117 -1.54 8.14 15.77
CA LYS A 117 -2.34 7.00 16.20
C LYS A 117 -2.36 5.90 15.14
N ARG A 118 -2.42 4.67 15.60
CA ARG A 118 -2.71 3.55 14.71
C ARG A 118 -4.13 3.68 14.16
N VAL A 119 -4.30 3.33 12.90
CA VAL A 119 -5.61 3.37 12.24
C VAL A 119 -6.37 2.05 12.32
N TYR A 120 -5.78 1.02 12.91
CA TYR A 120 -6.43 -0.27 13.13
C TYR A 120 -7.35 -0.26 14.35
N PRO A 121 -8.27 -1.22 14.46
CA PRO A 121 -9.13 -1.37 15.64
C PRO A 121 -8.29 -1.44 16.93
N ASP A 122 -8.82 -0.85 18.00
CA ASP A 122 -8.21 -0.90 19.34
C ASP A 122 -8.55 -2.22 20.03
N VAL A 123 -8.06 -3.30 19.43
CA VAL A 123 -8.16 -4.66 19.97
C VAL A 123 -6.79 -5.31 19.98
N GLU A 124 -6.58 -6.28 20.87
CA GLU A 124 -5.39 -7.10 20.81
C GLU A 124 -5.44 -7.96 19.55
N GLY A 125 -4.38 -7.87 18.74
CA GLY A 125 -4.32 -8.59 17.48
C GLY A 125 -2.98 -8.42 16.78
N ARG A 126 -2.73 -9.28 15.81
CA ARG A 126 -1.54 -9.23 14.97
C ARG A 126 -1.93 -8.90 13.54
N PHE A 127 -1.99 -7.61 13.26
CA PHE A 127 -2.48 -7.07 12.02
C PHE A 127 -1.44 -7.17 10.90
N GLU A 128 -1.87 -7.68 9.75
CA GLU A 128 -1.07 -7.79 8.53
C GLU A 128 -1.94 -7.57 7.28
N ASP A 129 -1.25 -7.35 6.15
CA ASP A 129 -1.83 -7.26 4.81
C ASP A 129 -3.01 -6.29 4.71
N PRO A 130 -2.82 -5.01 5.08
CA PRO A 130 -3.85 -4.01 4.89
C PRO A 130 -4.14 -3.80 3.40
N VAL A 131 -5.38 -3.51 3.07
CA VAL A 131 -5.81 -3.06 1.75
C VAL A 131 -6.64 -1.81 1.91
N VAL A 132 -6.16 -0.68 1.40
CA VAL A 132 -6.87 0.59 1.42
C VAL A 132 -7.30 0.99 0.01
N TRP A 133 -8.50 1.48 -0.11
CA TRP A 133 -8.98 2.13 -1.34
C TRP A 133 -9.90 3.29 -1.00
N ARG A 134 -10.21 4.07 -2.00
CA ARG A 134 -11.15 5.18 -1.89
C ARG A 134 -12.20 5.09 -2.99
N ASP A 135 -13.46 5.29 -2.62
CA ASP A 135 -14.54 5.59 -3.56
C ASP A 135 -14.87 7.09 -3.55
N ASP A 136 -15.97 7.48 -4.14
CA ASP A 136 -16.40 8.89 -4.21
C ASP A 136 -16.80 9.46 -2.84
N LEU A 137 -17.13 8.61 -1.88
CA LEU A 137 -17.68 9.02 -0.58
C LEU A 137 -16.65 8.99 0.55
N GLN A 138 -15.76 7.98 0.55
CA GLN A 138 -14.89 7.71 1.70
C GLN A 138 -13.72 6.79 1.36
N TYR A 139 -12.85 6.59 2.35
CA TYR A 139 -11.83 5.55 2.36
C TYR A 139 -12.37 4.28 3.01
N HIS A 140 -11.87 3.17 2.54
CA HIS A 140 -12.13 1.84 3.04
C HIS A 140 -10.80 1.18 3.38
N LEU A 141 -10.75 0.40 4.44
CA LEU A 141 -9.57 -0.34 4.85
C LEU A 141 -10.00 -1.72 5.33
N ILE A 142 -9.41 -2.75 4.75
CA ILE A 142 -9.46 -4.10 5.29
C ILE A 142 -8.09 -4.43 5.85
N VAL A 143 -8.04 -5.04 7.03
CA VAL A 143 -6.82 -5.54 7.63
C VAL A 143 -7.08 -6.91 8.25
N ASN A 144 -6.14 -7.83 8.08
CA ASN A 144 -6.20 -9.15 8.66
C ASN A 144 -5.60 -9.17 10.07
N ASP A 145 -6.31 -9.77 11.01
CA ASP A 145 -5.70 -10.31 12.21
C ASP A 145 -5.43 -11.79 12.02
N TRP A 146 -4.19 -12.13 11.70
CA TRP A 146 -3.85 -13.50 11.38
C TRP A 146 -3.78 -14.43 12.58
N LEU A 147 -3.67 -13.93 13.81
CA LEU A 147 -3.81 -14.73 15.04
C LEU A 147 -5.27 -15.08 15.30
N GLY A 148 -6.15 -14.09 15.19
CA GLY A 148 -7.60 -14.26 15.34
C GLY A 148 -8.25 -14.92 14.13
N ARG A 149 -7.55 -14.99 12.99
CA ARG A 149 -8.07 -15.53 11.71
C ARG A 149 -9.33 -14.80 11.24
N ILE A 150 -9.40 -13.51 11.50
CA ILE A 150 -10.50 -12.63 11.10
C ILE A 150 -9.95 -11.43 10.32
N ALA A 151 -10.81 -10.79 9.57
CA ALA A 151 -10.52 -9.52 8.94
C ALA A 151 -11.42 -8.43 9.53
N PHE A 152 -10.87 -7.25 9.72
CA PHE A 152 -11.61 -6.06 10.12
C PHE A 152 -11.83 -5.17 8.92
N TYR A 153 -13.04 -4.69 8.78
CA TYR A 153 -13.37 -3.66 7.81
C TYR A 153 -13.60 -2.34 8.51
N GLN A 154 -12.98 -1.29 7.98
CA GLN A 154 -13.04 0.05 8.53
C GLN A 154 -13.34 1.06 7.44
N ARG A 155 -13.95 2.18 7.81
CA ARG A 155 -14.24 3.31 6.94
C ARG A 155 -13.72 4.60 7.53
N SER A 156 -13.34 5.55 6.65
CA SER A 156 -12.90 6.89 7.06
C SER A 156 -13.26 7.91 5.98
N LYS A 157 -13.72 9.09 6.39
CA LYS A 157 -13.97 10.21 5.47
C LYS A 157 -12.71 11.00 5.13
N ASP A 158 -11.73 11.00 6.02
CA ASP A 158 -10.53 11.85 5.94
C ASP A 158 -9.20 11.04 5.84
N GLY A 159 -9.27 9.72 6.03
CA GLY A 159 -8.09 8.85 6.07
C GLY A 159 -7.35 8.86 7.40
N VAL A 160 -7.86 9.55 8.41
CA VAL A 160 -7.27 9.68 9.76
C VAL A 160 -8.14 9.02 10.82
N HIS A 161 -9.43 9.34 10.79
CA HIS A 161 -10.40 8.83 11.75
C HIS A 161 -11.13 7.64 11.14
N TRP A 162 -10.86 6.46 11.66
CA TRP A 162 -11.39 5.20 11.16
C TRP A 162 -12.44 4.63 12.11
N VAL A 163 -13.51 4.15 11.52
CA VAL A 163 -14.60 3.47 12.24
C VAL A 163 -14.62 2.03 11.80
N THR A 164 -14.48 1.11 12.76
CA THR A 164 -14.60 -0.32 12.50
C THR A 164 -16.09 -0.68 12.38
N GLU A 165 -16.43 -1.32 11.28
CA GLU A 165 -17.75 -1.97 11.15
C GLU A 165 -17.68 -3.28 11.93
N GLN A 166 -18.54 -3.40 12.92
CA GLN A 166 -18.81 -4.71 13.53
C GLN A 166 -19.69 -5.46 12.55
N GLY A 167 -19.13 -6.46 11.89
CA GLY A 167 -19.94 -7.41 11.15
C GLY A 167 -20.90 -8.07 12.12
N GLU A 168 -22.18 -8.10 11.82
CA GLU A 168 -23.10 -9.00 12.49
C GLU A 168 -22.60 -10.43 12.22
N ALA A 169 -22.41 -11.19 13.30
CA ALA A 169 -22.00 -12.58 13.24
C ALA A 169 -23.11 -13.49 12.71
#